data_8d60f87d3911a597c7df3a8d6913646a
#
_entry.id   8d60f87d3911a597c7df3a8d6913646a
#
_cell.length_a   1.000
_cell.length_b   1.000
_cell.length_c   1.000
_cell.angle_alpha   90.00
_cell.angle_beta   90.00
_cell.angle_gamma   90.00
#
_symmetry.space_group_name_H-M   'P 1'
#
loop_
_entity.id
_entity.type
_entity.pdbx_description
1 polymer ?
#
loop_
_entity_poly.entity_id
_entity_poly.type
_entity_poly.pdbx_seq_one_letter_code
_entity_poly.pdbx_strand_id
1 'polypeptide(L)'
;MGACTRQTADRPLRIALVSYRSKPHCGGQGIYLRHLSRELAALGHHVEVFSGQPYPELEPGPLLRTLPSLDLYREPDPFRIPRPSEFRDWIDALEFAAMCTGSFPEPLTFSLRARRALLPRLGDFDLVHDNQVLGYGLLAVARAGLLLVTSIHHPISVDQRIELAEARGVARLLKRRWYSFVRMQARVARRCGRILTSSRSARADICRDFRVAEGNVRVIPLGVDTRVFCPRPAPRVPGRVVAVASADSPVKGVGTLLRAVAKLGTERDVQLIVVGRPKRGGPTERLVSDLALGDRVRFLHGISDDALADLTASAEIAVVPSLYEGFSLPAVEHMACRTPLIATRAGALPEVTGGAAVLVQPGEPEELSAALRDLLDSPRRRAQLGEAAWRRVQERYAWPAVARATVAEYQSAIAAAGSARPVPPPGTAPG
;
A
#
# COMPACT_ATOMS: atom_id res chain seq x y z
N MET A 1 36.54 -7.29 -28.78
CA MET A 1 35.10 -6.95 -28.80
C MET A 1 34.50 -7.26 -27.41
N GLY A 2 34.54 -6.32 -26.46
CA GLY A 2 34.19 -6.60 -25.07
C GLY A 2 34.12 -5.35 -24.19
N ALA A 3 33.58 -4.21 -24.70
CA ALA A 3 33.59 -2.97 -23.94
C ALA A 3 32.30 -2.13 -24.00
N CYS A 4 31.16 -2.70 -24.44
CA CYS A 4 29.94 -1.88 -24.63
C CYS A 4 28.76 -2.20 -23.69
N THR A 5 28.91 -3.12 -22.73
CA THR A 5 27.77 -3.57 -21.90
C THR A 5 27.79 -3.11 -20.43
N ARG A 6 28.81 -2.35 -19.98
CA ARG A 6 28.93 -1.88 -18.59
C ARG A 6 28.52 -0.43 -18.32
N GLN A 7 28.18 0.38 -19.32
CA GLN A 7 27.97 1.84 -19.14
C GLN A 7 26.54 2.29 -18.82
N THR A 8 25.53 1.41 -18.78
CA THR A 8 24.14 1.81 -18.51
C THR A 8 23.74 1.70 -17.03
N ALA A 9 24.55 1.08 -16.18
CA ALA A 9 24.19 0.78 -14.79
C ALA A 9 24.37 1.96 -13.81
N ASP A 10 25.16 2.99 -14.15
CA ASP A 10 25.64 4.00 -13.18
C ASP A 10 25.10 5.43 -13.39
N ARG A 11 24.31 5.69 -14.44
CA ARG A 11 23.80 7.05 -14.64
C ARG A 11 22.53 7.32 -13.83
N PRO A 12 22.34 8.55 -13.31
CA PRO A 12 21.09 8.99 -12.73
C PRO A 12 19.91 8.78 -13.68
N LEU A 13 18.85 8.15 -13.20
CA LEU A 13 17.59 7.99 -13.94
C LEU A 13 16.70 9.21 -13.74
N ARG A 14 15.93 9.56 -14.78
CA ARG A 14 14.88 10.58 -14.74
C ARG A 14 13.53 9.88 -14.67
N ILE A 15 12.88 9.98 -13.54
CA ILE A 15 11.73 9.16 -13.18
C ILE A 15 10.49 10.04 -12.99
N ALA A 16 9.41 9.74 -13.72
CA ALA A 16 8.10 10.29 -13.46
C ALA A 16 7.31 9.31 -12.59
N LEU A 17 7.09 9.62 -11.30
CA LEU A 17 6.19 8.88 -10.43
C LEU A 17 4.76 9.43 -10.56
N VAL A 18 3.76 8.59 -10.81
CA VAL A 18 2.37 9.03 -10.96
C VAL A 18 1.45 8.36 -9.95
N SER A 19 0.61 9.14 -9.26
CA SER A 19 -0.33 8.64 -8.25
C SER A 19 -1.63 9.46 -8.24
N TYR A 20 -2.78 8.80 -8.34
CA TYR A 20 -4.06 9.51 -8.41
C TYR A 20 -4.54 10.06 -7.06
N ARG A 21 -4.13 9.45 -5.96
CA ARG A 21 -4.40 9.90 -4.59
C ARG A 21 -3.20 9.59 -3.69
N SER A 22 -2.81 10.57 -2.87
CA SER A 22 -1.62 10.43 -2.03
C SER A 22 -1.86 11.07 -0.66
N LYS A 23 -2.82 10.53 0.12
CA LYS A 23 -3.05 11.01 1.49
C LYS A 23 -1.72 10.98 2.27
N PRO A 24 -1.27 12.11 2.87
CA PRO A 24 0.08 12.20 3.42
C PRO A 24 0.32 11.30 4.63
N HIS A 25 -0.71 11.13 5.49
CA HIS A 25 -0.56 10.46 6.79
C HIS A 25 -1.39 9.17 6.93
N CYS A 26 -2.13 8.76 5.90
CA CYS A 26 -2.91 7.53 5.96
C CYS A 26 -3.08 6.91 4.57
N GLY A 27 -3.10 5.58 4.55
CA GLY A 27 -3.21 4.81 3.31
C GLY A 27 -1.86 4.48 2.68
N GLY A 28 -1.68 3.21 2.31
CA GLY A 28 -0.38 2.68 1.86
C GLY A 28 0.20 3.36 0.61
N GLN A 29 -0.64 3.88 -0.29
CA GLN A 29 -0.17 4.51 -1.55
C GLN A 29 0.56 5.82 -1.32
N GLY A 30 0.07 6.70 -0.42
CA GLY A 30 0.70 7.98 -0.11
C GLY A 30 2.03 7.78 0.64
N ILE A 31 2.03 6.90 1.64
CA ILE A 31 3.23 6.53 2.41
C ILE A 31 4.29 5.94 1.48
N TYR A 32 3.91 4.99 0.60
CA TYR A 32 4.82 4.42 -0.39
C TYR A 32 5.45 5.49 -1.29
N LEU A 33 4.62 6.39 -1.83
CA LEU A 33 5.07 7.44 -2.73
C LEU A 33 6.08 8.38 -2.06
N ARG A 34 5.77 8.84 -0.83
CA ARG A 34 6.63 9.73 -0.03
C ARG A 34 8.02 9.10 0.19
N HIS A 35 8.04 7.88 0.70
CA HIS A 35 9.32 7.24 1.04
C HIS A 35 10.09 6.78 -0.19
N LEU A 36 9.43 6.19 -1.19
CA LEU A 36 10.11 5.76 -2.40
C LEU A 36 10.73 6.95 -3.14
N SER A 37 9.98 8.05 -3.31
CA SER A 37 10.49 9.24 -4.01
C SER A 37 11.70 9.86 -3.30
N ARG A 38 11.67 9.93 -1.96
CA ARG A 38 12.79 10.36 -1.12
C ARG A 38 14.04 9.49 -1.36
N GLU A 39 13.89 8.17 -1.24
CA GLU A 39 15.04 7.26 -1.36
C GLU A 39 15.60 7.21 -2.79
N LEU A 40 14.76 7.31 -3.81
CA LEU A 40 15.22 7.43 -5.19
C LEU A 40 16.04 8.72 -5.41
N ALA A 41 15.59 9.85 -4.83
CA ALA A 41 16.36 11.10 -4.88
C ALA A 41 17.66 10.99 -4.08
N ALA A 42 17.66 10.33 -2.92
CA ALA A 42 18.86 10.06 -2.12
C ALA A 42 19.88 9.16 -2.84
N LEU A 43 19.42 8.29 -3.75
CA LEU A 43 20.26 7.49 -4.64
C LEU A 43 20.81 8.29 -5.84
N GLY A 44 20.50 9.59 -5.93
CA GLY A 44 20.98 10.48 -6.99
C GLY A 44 20.11 10.51 -8.25
N HIS A 45 18.91 9.93 -8.23
CA HIS A 45 17.99 9.97 -9.37
C HIS A 45 17.15 11.25 -9.38
N HIS A 46 16.76 11.72 -10.57
CA HIS A 46 15.85 12.85 -10.74
C HIS A 46 14.41 12.34 -10.69
N VAL A 47 13.63 12.80 -9.71
CA VAL A 47 12.27 12.31 -9.46
C VAL A 47 11.28 13.46 -9.54
N GLU A 48 10.33 13.38 -10.46
CA GLU A 48 9.13 14.21 -10.48
C GLU A 48 7.90 13.38 -10.13
N VAL A 49 7.13 13.86 -9.15
CA VAL A 49 5.91 13.21 -8.66
C VAL A 49 4.71 13.93 -9.24
N PHE A 50 3.98 13.29 -10.12
CA PHE A 50 2.71 13.78 -10.67
C PHE A 50 1.56 13.23 -9.84
N SER A 51 0.90 14.07 -9.06
CA SER A 51 -0.15 13.63 -8.13
C SER A 51 -1.47 14.34 -8.33
N GLY A 52 -2.58 13.54 -8.21
CA GLY A 52 -3.92 14.06 -7.95
C GLY A 52 -4.15 14.35 -6.47
N GLN A 53 -5.30 14.93 -6.18
CA GLN A 53 -5.73 15.27 -4.81
C GLN A 53 -6.25 14.03 -4.04
N PRO A 54 -6.02 13.95 -2.72
CA PRO A 54 -5.15 14.81 -1.92
C PRO A 54 -3.69 14.64 -2.28
N TYR A 55 -2.96 15.76 -2.32
CA TYR A 55 -1.55 15.76 -2.68
C TYR A 55 -0.67 15.16 -1.58
N PRO A 56 0.47 14.53 -1.95
CA PRO A 56 1.44 14.05 -0.98
C PRO A 56 2.23 15.21 -0.35
N GLU A 57 2.66 15.02 0.88
CA GLU A 57 3.73 15.79 1.48
C GLU A 57 5.05 15.09 1.17
N LEU A 58 5.87 15.70 0.30
CA LEU A 58 7.16 15.15 -0.10
C LEU A 58 8.28 15.71 0.79
N GLU A 59 9.25 14.86 1.09
CA GLU A 59 10.51 15.31 1.69
C GLU A 59 11.38 16.00 0.62
N PRO A 60 12.42 16.78 1.01
CA PRO A 60 13.31 17.46 0.07
C PRO A 60 13.94 16.52 -0.95
N GLY A 61 14.03 16.96 -2.20
CA GLY A 61 14.63 16.25 -3.32
C GLY A 61 13.66 16.02 -4.49
N PRO A 62 12.58 15.25 -4.34
CA PRO A 62 11.59 15.07 -5.41
C PRO A 62 10.80 16.35 -5.71
N LEU A 63 10.46 16.57 -6.99
CA LEU A 63 9.63 17.71 -7.41
C LEU A 63 8.16 17.30 -7.53
N LEU A 64 7.26 18.00 -6.82
CA LEU A 64 5.82 17.78 -6.95
C LEU A 64 5.24 18.53 -8.15
N ARG A 65 4.51 17.80 -9.00
CA ARG A 65 3.68 18.31 -10.10
C ARG A 65 2.23 18.00 -9.81
N THR A 66 1.47 18.98 -9.43
CA THR A 66 0.06 18.82 -9.12
C THR A 66 -0.77 18.67 -10.39
N LEU A 67 -1.65 17.66 -10.41
CA LEU A 67 -2.64 17.43 -11.47
C LEU A 67 -4.04 17.58 -10.85
N PRO A 68 -4.56 18.82 -10.77
CA PRO A 68 -5.79 19.09 -10.06
C PRO A 68 -6.99 18.39 -10.71
N SER A 69 -7.90 17.88 -9.88
CA SER A 69 -9.19 17.29 -10.24
C SER A 69 -10.34 18.12 -9.66
N LEU A 70 -11.58 17.69 -9.83
CA LEU A 70 -12.73 18.27 -9.13
C LEU A 70 -12.73 17.93 -7.62
N ASP A 71 -11.88 16.99 -7.19
CA ASP A 71 -11.79 16.51 -5.81
C ASP A 71 -13.17 16.12 -5.24
N LEU A 72 -13.88 15.28 -6.01
CA LEU A 72 -15.26 14.89 -5.73
C LEU A 72 -15.45 14.08 -4.44
N TYR A 73 -14.36 13.51 -3.93
CA TYR A 73 -14.37 12.62 -2.74
C TYR A 73 -13.56 13.21 -1.57
N ARG A 74 -13.44 14.55 -1.52
CA ARG A 74 -12.75 15.22 -0.43
C ARG A 74 -13.51 15.08 0.90
N GLU A 75 -12.78 15.01 1.99
CA GLU A 75 -13.36 15.08 3.33
C GLU A 75 -13.53 16.57 3.74
N PRO A 76 -14.58 16.94 4.46
CA PRO A 76 -15.67 16.11 5.02
C PRO A 76 -16.88 15.90 4.09
N ASP A 77 -16.81 16.36 2.84
CA ASP A 77 -17.93 16.40 1.88
C ASP A 77 -17.65 15.44 0.67
N PRO A 78 -17.72 14.12 0.86
CA PRO A 78 -17.59 13.16 -0.23
C PRO A 78 -18.84 13.22 -1.14
N PHE A 79 -18.64 13.02 -2.45
CA PHE A 79 -19.67 13.14 -3.50
C PHE A 79 -20.20 14.57 -3.69
N ARG A 80 -19.34 15.55 -3.42
CA ARG A 80 -19.69 16.97 -3.58
C ARG A 80 -20.16 17.29 -5.01
N ILE A 81 -21.03 18.29 -5.11
CA ILE A 81 -21.44 18.88 -6.38
C ILE A 81 -20.53 20.09 -6.64
N PRO A 82 -19.67 20.06 -7.68
CA PRO A 82 -18.80 21.18 -8.00
C PRO A 82 -19.59 22.33 -8.62
N ARG A 83 -19.10 23.56 -8.45
CA ARG A 83 -19.67 24.73 -9.11
C ARG A 83 -19.32 24.71 -10.60
N PRO A 84 -20.14 25.27 -11.50
CA PRO A 84 -19.82 25.31 -12.94
C PRO A 84 -18.45 25.93 -13.27
N SER A 85 -18.01 26.92 -12.49
CA SER A 85 -16.70 27.58 -12.62
C SER A 85 -15.50 26.70 -12.27
N GLU A 86 -15.69 25.55 -11.62
CA GLU A 86 -14.64 24.62 -11.28
C GLU A 86 -14.28 23.66 -12.44
N PHE A 87 -15.15 23.58 -13.45
CA PHE A 87 -14.91 22.76 -14.64
C PHE A 87 -13.90 23.46 -15.56
N ARG A 88 -12.72 22.91 -15.70
CA ARG A 88 -11.62 23.45 -16.51
C ARG A 88 -11.59 22.88 -17.92
N ASP A 89 -12.07 21.63 -18.07
CA ASP A 89 -12.02 20.92 -19.34
C ASP A 89 -13.01 19.71 -19.37
N TRP A 90 -13.02 18.99 -20.49
CA TRP A 90 -13.86 17.82 -20.70
C TRP A 90 -13.53 16.65 -19.76
N ILE A 91 -12.32 16.57 -19.18
CA ILE A 91 -11.96 15.51 -18.23
C ILE A 91 -12.70 15.74 -16.90
N ASP A 92 -12.84 17.00 -16.48
CA ASP A 92 -13.62 17.37 -15.30
C ASP A 92 -15.11 17.02 -15.51
N ALA A 93 -15.66 17.30 -16.71
CA ALA A 93 -17.03 16.93 -17.06
C ALA A 93 -17.23 15.40 -17.06
N LEU A 94 -16.28 14.64 -17.61
CA LEU A 94 -16.29 13.18 -17.59
C LEU A 94 -16.24 12.64 -16.16
N GLU A 95 -15.40 13.24 -15.29
CA GLU A 95 -15.24 12.85 -13.89
C GLU A 95 -16.55 13.00 -13.13
N PHE A 96 -17.21 14.15 -13.26
CA PHE A 96 -18.49 14.42 -12.62
C PHE A 96 -19.60 13.51 -13.16
N ALA A 97 -19.73 13.38 -14.48
CA ALA A 97 -20.75 12.52 -15.10
C ALA A 97 -20.59 11.04 -14.68
N ALA A 98 -19.36 10.56 -14.59
CA ALA A 98 -19.08 9.20 -14.13
C ALA A 98 -19.46 9.01 -12.66
N MET A 99 -19.18 9.98 -11.78
CA MET A 99 -19.63 9.96 -10.39
C MET A 99 -21.15 9.94 -10.29
N CYS A 100 -21.86 10.79 -11.02
CA CYS A 100 -23.33 10.84 -11.04
C CYS A 100 -23.96 9.50 -11.47
N THR A 101 -23.25 8.71 -12.28
CA THR A 101 -23.69 7.36 -12.67
C THR A 101 -23.25 6.27 -11.70
N GLY A 102 -22.70 6.63 -10.54
CA GLY A 102 -22.29 5.71 -9.47
C GLY A 102 -20.99 4.94 -9.75
N SER A 103 -20.14 5.39 -10.70
CA SER A 103 -18.81 4.79 -10.88
C SER A 103 -17.73 5.63 -10.22
N PHE A 104 -16.59 4.99 -9.92
CA PHE A 104 -15.40 5.65 -9.38
C PHE A 104 -14.48 6.07 -10.54
N PRO A 105 -14.42 7.38 -10.89
CA PRO A 105 -13.77 7.85 -12.11
C PRO A 105 -12.27 8.13 -11.96
N GLU A 106 -11.76 8.38 -10.74
CA GLU A 106 -10.44 8.95 -10.51
C GLU A 106 -9.29 8.22 -11.23
N PRO A 107 -9.18 6.88 -11.25
CA PRO A 107 -8.09 6.23 -11.95
C PRO A 107 -8.08 6.54 -13.46
N LEU A 108 -9.24 6.64 -14.07
CA LEU A 108 -9.35 6.99 -15.49
C LEU A 108 -8.99 8.45 -15.73
N THR A 109 -9.68 9.37 -15.06
CA THR A 109 -9.56 10.82 -15.31
C THR A 109 -8.18 11.35 -14.91
N PHE A 110 -7.61 10.87 -13.81
CA PHE A 110 -6.23 11.16 -13.46
C PHE A 110 -5.25 10.67 -14.55
N SER A 111 -5.42 9.45 -15.05
CA SER A 111 -4.54 8.94 -16.12
C SER A 111 -4.58 9.79 -17.39
N LEU A 112 -5.75 10.39 -17.72
CA LEU A 112 -5.89 11.30 -18.84
C LEU A 112 -5.18 12.64 -18.59
N ARG A 113 -5.25 13.17 -17.36
CA ARG A 113 -4.49 14.36 -16.94
C ARG A 113 -2.98 14.09 -16.96
N ALA A 114 -2.54 12.95 -16.43
CA ALA A 114 -1.14 12.51 -16.48
C ALA A 114 -0.64 12.36 -17.92
N ARG A 115 -1.45 11.78 -18.81
CA ARG A 115 -1.13 11.73 -20.25
C ARG A 115 -0.90 13.13 -20.85
N ARG A 116 -1.79 14.07 -20.55
CA ARG A 116 -1.67 15.47 -21.05
C ARG A 116 -0.36 16.12 -20.58
N ALA A 117 0.02 15.87 -19.32
CA ALA A 117 1.23 16.42 -18.73
C ALA A 117 2.53 15.76 -19.26
N LEU A 118 2.49 14.44 -19.51
CA LEU A 118 3.68 13.66 -19.86
C LEU A 118 3.97 13.61 -21.36
N LEU A 119 2.96 13.63 -22.26
CA LEU A 119 3.19 13.52 -23.70
C LEU A 119 4.12 14.61 -24.27
N PRO A 120 4.02 15.90 -23.87
CA PRO A 120 4.95 16.93 -24.35
C PRO A 120 6.38 16.77 -23.81
N ARG A 121 6.57 15.92 -22.79
CA ARG A 121 7.78 15.78 -22.00
C ARG A 121 8.38 14.37 -22.02
N LEU A 122 8.07 13.58 -23.07
CA LEU A 122 8.57 12.20 -23.18
C LEU A 122 10.09 12.09 -23.10
N GLY A 123 10.80 13.09 -23.65
CA GLY A 123 12.27 13.16 -23.64
C GLY A 123 12.88 13.54 -22.28
N ASP A 124 12.08 14.02 -21.33
CA ASP A 124 12.56 14.43 -20.00
C ASP A 124 12.75 13.23 -19.07
N PHE A 125 12.13 12.08 -19.38
CA PHE A 125 12.10 10.92 -18.49
C PHE A 125 12.63 9.66 -19.17
N ASP A 126 13.25 8.79 -18.39
CA ASP A 126 13.67 7.46 -18.82
C ASP A 126 12.56 6.43 -18.65
N LEU A 127 11.67 6.68 -17.67
CA LEU A 127 10.50 5.86 -17.40
C LEU A 127 9.39 6.62 -16.64
N VAL A 128 8.16 6.10 -16.74
CA VAL A 128 7.08 6.45 -15.84
C VAL A 128 6.78 5.27 -14.91
N HIS A 129 6.75 5.54 -13.60
CA HIS A 129 6.32 4.58 -12.60
C HIS A 129 4.90 4.91 -12.12
N ASP A 130 3.99 4.05 -12.44
CA ASP A 130 2.58 4.13 -12.08
C ASP A 130 2.33 3.53 -10.70
N ASN A 131 1.93 4.35 -9.73
CA ASN A 131 1.54 3.91 -8.40
C ASN A 131 0.06 3.49 -8.39
N GLN A 132 -0.22 2.32 -8.96
CA GLN A 132 -1.54 1.65 -8.97
C GLN A 132 -2.70 2.45 -9.59
N VAL A 133 -2.45 3.35 -10.53
CA VAL A 133 -3.51 4.02 -11.30
C VAL A 133 -4.13 3.07 -12.32
N LEU A 134 -3.27 2.43 -13.14
CA LEU A 134 -3.65 1.47 -14.18
C LEU A 134 -4.72 2.03 -15.13
N GLY A 135 -4.56 3.30 -15.51
CA GLY A 135 -5.50 4.01 -16.39
C GLY A 135 -5.07 4.01 -17.85
N TYR A 136 -6.03 4.11 -18.76
CA TYR A 136 -5.78 4.09 -20.21
C TYR A 136 -4.87 5.23 -20.70
N GLY A 137 -4.85 6.39 -20.01
CA GLY A 137 -3.94 7.49 -20.34
C GLY A 137 -2.47 7.09 -20.28
N LEU A 138 -2.09 6.27 -19.29
CA LEU A 138 -0.72 5.78 -19.13
C LEU A 138 -0.32 4.77 -20.23
N LEU A 139 -1.26 3.96 -20.73
CA LEU A 139 -0.99 3.13 -21.91
C LEU A 139 -0.70 3.97 -23.16
N ALA A 140 -1.36 5.12 -23.29
CA ALA A 140 -1.07 6.03 -24.41
C ALA A 140 0.32 6.64 -24.29
N VAL A 141 0.78 6.98 -23.08
CA VAL A 141 2.15 7.43 -22.80
C VAL A 141 3.16 6.32 -23.14
N ALA A 142 2.87 5.08 -22.74
CA ALA A 142 3.73 3.94 -23.06
C ALA A 142 3.81 3.68 -24.57
N ARG A 143 2.70 3.80 -25.32
CA ARG A 143 2.70 3.67 -26.77
C ARG A 143 3.47 4.79 -27.49
N ALA A 144 3.55 5.96 -26.86
CA ALA A 144 4.35 7.08 -27.37
C ALA A 144 5.86 6.91 -27.10
N GLY A 145 6.28 5.80 -26.46
CA GLY A 145 7.68 5.40 -26.31
C GLY A 145 8.28 5.55 -24.92
N LEU A 146 7.55 6.05 -23.93
CA LEU A 146 8.04 6.11 -22.55
C LEU A 146 7.80 4.78 -21.85
N LEU A 147 8.84 4.21 -21.24
CA LEU A 147 8.75 2.94 -20.52
C LEU A 147 7.77 3.04 -19.33
N LEU A 148 6.80 2.15 -19.27
CA LEU A 148 5.83 2.06 -18.17
C LEU A 148 6.19 0.91 -17.22
N VAL A 149 6.48 1.25 -15.97
CA VAL A 149 6.55 0.33 -14.83
C VAL A 149 5.38 0.62 -13.92
N THR A 150 4.71 -0.40 -13.40
CA THR A 150 3.50 -0.22 -12.58
C THR A 150 3.64 -0.96 -11.27
N SER A 151 3.40 -0.29 -10.14
CA SER A 151 3.21 -0.95 -8.83
C SER A 151 1.75 -1.32 -8.61
N ILE A 152 1.49 -2.54 -8.17
CA ILE A 152 0.18 -3.01 -7.70
C ILE A 152 0.38 -3.56 -6.29
N HIS A 153 0.05 -2.76 -5.28
CA HIS A 153 0.26 -3.13 -3.87
C HIS A 153 -0.76 -4.14 -3.38
N HIS A 154 -1.99 -3.99 -3.86
CA HIS A 154 -3.12 -4.83 -3.55
C HIS A 154 -4.09 -4.82 -4.75
N PRO A 155 -4.45 -5.98 -5.31
CA PRO A 155 -5.41 -6.02 -6.39
C PRO A 155 -6.82 -5.71 -5.85
N ILE A 156 -7.37 -4.56 -6.26
CA ILE A 156 -8.72 -4.09 -5.84
C ILE A 156 -9.83 -5.10 -6.17
N SER A 157 -9.56 -6.08 -7.04
CA SER A 157 -10.45 -7.21 -7.33
C SER A 157 -10.78 -8.06 -6.09
N VAL A 158 -9.90 -8.09 -5.10
CA VAL A 158 -10.15 -8.79 -3.81
C VAL A 158 -11.23 -8.05 -3.03
N ASP A 159 -11.09 -6.73 -2.86
CA ASP A 159 -12.07 -5.89 -2.18
C ASP A 159 -13.43 -5.95 -2.90
N GLN A 160 -13.41 -5.82 -4.24
CA GLN A 160 -14.59 -5.97 -5.08
C GLN A 160 -15.31 -7.29 -4.82
N ARG A 161 -14.59 -8.40 -4.71
CA ARG A 161 -15.16 -9.73 -4.50
C ARG A 161 -15.82 -9.84 -3.14
N ILE A 162 -15.14 -9.38 -2.09
CA ILE A 162 -15.64 -9.40 -0.71
C ILE A 162 -16.91 -8.55 -0.61
N GLU A 163 -16.86 -7.30 -1.06
CA GLU A 163 -18.00 -6.39 -0.96
C GLU A 163 -19.20 -6.83 -1.82
N LEU A 164 -18.97 -7.45 -2.97
CA LEU A 164 -20.05 -7.98 -3.80
C LEU A 164 -20.66 -9.27 -3.23
N ALA A 165 -19.91 -10.04 -2.45
CA ALA A 165 -20.44 -11.23 -1.75
C ALA A 165 -21.43 -10.84 -0.63
N GLU A 166 -21.13 -9.75 0.10
CA GLU A 166 -21.98 -9.23 1.17
C GLU A 166 -23.20 -8.47 0.66
N ALA A 167 -23.10 -7.83 -0.50
CA ALA A 167 -24.16 -6.96 -1.03
C ALA A 167 -25.29 -7.75 -1.72
N ARG A 168 -26.54 -7.30 -1.52
CA ARG A 168 -27.74 -7.86 -2.15
C ARG A 168 -28.56 -6.79 -2.88
N GLY A 169 -29.39 -7.21 -3.83
CA GLY A 169 -30.33 -6.33 -4.55
C GLY A 169 -29.66 -5.13 -5.21
N VAL A 170 -30.24 -3.95 -5.06
CA VAL A 170 -29.77 -2.68 -5.64
C VAL A 170 -28.36 -2.33 -5.15
N ALA A 171 -28.03 -2.59 -3.88
CA ALA A 171 -26.69 -2.33 -3.35
C ALA A 171 -25.61 -3.10 -4.11
N ARG A 172 -25.88 -4.33 -4.56
CA ARG A 172 -24.95 -5.11 -5.37
C ARG A 172 -24.75 -4.51 -6.77
N LEU A 173 -25.81 -3.97 -7.38
CA LEU A 173 -25.73 -3.29 -8.67
C LEU A 173 -24.88 -2.02 -8.57
N LEU A 174 -25.12 -1.19 -7.54
CA LEU A 174 -24.35 0.02 -7.27
C LEU A 174 -22.87 -0.31 -7.02
N LYS A 175 -22.55 -1.31 -6.22
CA LYS A 175 -21.16 -1.77 -6.00
C LYS A 175 -20.53 -2.29 -7.29
N ARG A 176 -21.25 -3.02 -8.13
CA ARG A 176 -20.74 -3.43 -9.47
C ARG A 176 -20.41 -2.24 -10.35
N ARG A 177 -21.22 -1.19 -10.28
CA ARG A 177 -20.98 0.05 -11.03
C ARG A 177 -19.78 0.80 -10.47
N TRP A 178 -19.70 0.93 -9.15
CA TRP A 178 -18.57 1.54 -8.46
C TRP A 178 -17.24 0.91 -8.86
N TYR A 179 -17.13 -0.40 -8.80
CA TYR A 179 -15.93 -1.16 -9.14
C TYR A 179 -15.71 -1.37 -10.66
N SER A 180 -16.44 -0.69 -11.53
CA SER A 180 -16.31 -0.85 -12.99
C SER A 180 -14.89 -0.56 -13.51
N PHE A 181 -14.15 0.32 -12.83
CA PHE A 181 -12.77 0.67 -13.17
C PHE A 181 -11.78 -0.51 -13.02
N VAL A 182 -12.07 -1.51 -12.21
CA VAL A 182 -11.23 -2.70 -12.04
C VAL A 182 -11.03 -3.44 -13.36
N ARG A 183 -12.04 -3.44 -14.24
CA ARG A 183 -11.92 -4.00 -15.59
C ARG A 183 -10.89 -3.24 -16.45
N MET A 184 -10.83 -1.91 -16.30
CA MET A 184 -9.82 -1.10 -16.95
C MET A 184 -8.44 -1.43 -16.40
N GLN A 185 -8.29 -1.45 -15.07
CA GLN A 185 -7.02 -1.79 -14.42
C GLN A 185 -6.50 -3.15 -14.87
N ALA A 186 -7.35 -4.18 -14.91
CA ALA A 186 -6.96 -5.49 -15.42
C ALA A 186 -6.54 -5.49 -16.90
N ARG A 187 -7.19 -4.66 -17.75
CA ARG A 187 -6.78 -4.53 -19.17
C ARG A 187 -5.45 -3.81 -19.34
N VAL A 188 -5.18 -2.80 -18.49
CA VAL A 188 -3.92 -2.06 -18.48
C VAL A 188 -2.81 -2.96 -17.96
N ALA A 189 -3.02 -3.64 -16.83
CA ALA A 189 -2.03 -4.56 -16.22
C ALA A 189 -1.54 -5.63 -17.22
N ARG A 190 -2.45 -6.22 -18.02
CA ARG A 190 -2.06 -7.19 -19.06
C ARG A 190 -1.16 -6.63 -20.16
N ARG A 191 -1.09 -5.32 -20.31
CA ARG A 191 -0.25 -4.63 -21.31
C ARG A 191 1.01 -4.01 -20.73
N CYS A 192 1.18 -4.07 -19.40
CA CYS A 192 2.40 -3.65 -18.72
C CYS A 192 3.46 -4.74 -18.82
N GLY A 193 4.63 -4.39 -19.34
CA GLY A 193 5.77 -5.31 -19.43
C GLY A 193 6.46 -5.54 -18.08
N ARG A 194 6.30 -4.64 -17.13
CA ARG A 194 6.86 -4.74 -15.77
C ARG A 194 5.86 -4.27 -14.72
N ILE A 195 5.53 -5.18 -13.81
CA ILE A 195 4.67 -4.92 -12.66
C ILE A 195 5.46 -5.23 -11.39
N LEU A 196 5.44 -4.32 -10.43
CA LEU A 196 6.01 -4.49 -9.10
C LEU A 196 4.88 -4.76 -8.12
N THR A 197 5.08 -5.67 -7.18
CA THR A 197 4.12 -5.96 -6.12
C THR A 197 4.81 -6.28 -4.82
N SER A 198 4.11 -6.16 -3.71
CA SER A 198 4.69 -6.18 -2.38
C SER A 198 4.95 -7.57 -1.80
N SER A 199 4.31 -8.63 -2.34
CA SER A 199 4.43 -9.99 -1.82
C SER A 199 4.17 -11.07 -2.88
N ARG A 200 4.57 -12.31 -2.60
CA ARG A 200 4.22 -13.46 -3.45
C ARG A 200 2.73 -13.74 -3.45
N SER A 201 2.07 -13.52 -2.31
CA SER A 201 0.61 -13.63 -2.21
C SER A 201 -0.08 -12.63 -3.14
N ALA A 202 0.30 -11.35 -3.10
CA ALA A 202 -0.22 -10.32 -4.00
C ALA A 202 0.10 -10.65 -5.48
N ARG A 203 1.29 -11.19 -5.78
CA ARG A 203 1.64 -11.66 -7.14
C ARG A 203 0.68 -12.72 -7.63
N ALA A 204 0.41 -13.73 -6.81
CA ALA A 204 -0.53 -14.80 -7.16
C ALA A 204 -1.94 -14.26 -7.44
N ASP A 205 -2.43 -13.34 -6.60
CA ASP A 205 -3.72 -12.70 -6.79
C ASP A 205 -3.77 -11.84 -8.07
N ILE A 206 -2.74 -11.06 -8.37
CA ILE A 206 -2.62 -10.25 -9.60
C ILE A 206 -2.63 -11.17 -10.83
N CYS A 207 -1.82 -12.22 -10.83
CA CYS A 207 -1.76 -13.16 -11.96
C CYS A 207 -3.11 -13.84 -12.19
N ARG A 208 -3.79 -14.27 -11.13
CA ARG A 208 -5.10 -14.93 -11.22
C ARG A 208 -6.19 -13.95 -11.66
N ASP A 209 -6.34 -12.82 -10.96
CA ASP A 209 -7.50 -11.93 -11.12
C ASP A 209 -7.38 -11.04 -12.36
N PHE A 210 -6.17 -10.55 -12.66
CA PHE A 210 -5.92 -9.69 -13.81
C PHE A 210 -5.44 -10.47 -15.04
N ARG A 211 -5.15 -11.76 -14.90
CA ARG A 211 -4.62 -12.63 -15.96
C ARG A 211 -3.33 -12.07 -16.57
N VAL A 212 -2.42 -11.67 -15.69
CA VAL A 212 -1.07 -11.20 -16.05
C VAL A 212 -0.11 -12.39 -16.06
N ALA A 213 0.81 -12.40 -17.03
CA ALA A 213 1.86 -13.42 -17.05
C ALA A 213 2.79 -13.28 -15.83
N GLU A 214 3.09 -14.37 -15.15
CA GLU A 214 3.89 -14.37 -13.91
C GLU A 214 5.29 -13.76 -14.13
N GLY A 215 5.88 -13.99 -15.30
CA GLY A 215 7.16 -13.40 -15.69
C GLY A 215 7.21 -11.88 -15.75
N ASN A 216 6.06 -11.20 -15.83
CA ASN A 216 5.97 -9.74 -15.84
C ASN A 216 5.85 -9.15 -14.43
N VAL A 217 5.61 -9.98 -13.39
CA VAL A 217 5.39 -9.50 -12.02
C VAL A 217 6.62 -9.79 -11.17
N ARG A 218 7.19 -8.75 -10.58
CA ARG A 218 8.32 -8.83 -9.65
C ARG A 218 7.88 -8.47 -8.24
N VAL A 219 8.42 -9.19 -7.26
CA VAL A 219 8.10 -8.95 -5.85
C VAL A 219 9.18 -8.05 -5.26
N ILE A 220 8.78 -6.84 -4.88
CA ILE A 220 9.57 -5.89 -4.09
C ILE A 220 8.73 -5.53 -2.87
N PRO A 221 9.14 -5.88 -1.65
CA PRO A 221 8.37 -5.59 -0.45
C PRO A 221 8.21 -4.08 -0.25
N LEU A 222 7.21 -3.69 0.54
CA LEU A 222 7.12 -2.32 1.04
C LEU A 222 8.16 -2.09 2.13
N GLY A 223 8.59 -0.84 2.25
CA GLY A 223 9.52 -0.41 3.29
C GLY A 223 8.82 0.10 4.54
N VAL A 224 9.58 0.17 5.63
CA VAL A 224 9.26 0.90 6.87
C VAL A 224 10.34 1.94 7.14
N ASP A 225 9.96 3.10 7.68
CA ASP A 225 10.95 4.10 8.10
C ASP A 225 11.55 3.71 9.46
N THR A 226 12.71 3.08 9.40
CA THR A 226 13.44 2.61 10.59
C THR A 226 14.05 3.73 11.42
N ARG A 227 13.94 5.00 11.00
CA ARG A 227 14.33 6.16 11.81
C ARG A 227 13.21 6.52 12.77
N VAL A 228 11.97 6.31 12.37
CA VAL A 228 10.76 6.55 13.16
C VAL A 228 10.38 5.29 13.94
N PHE A 229 10.14 4.19 13.22
CA PHE A 229 9.81 2.90 13.83
C PHE A 229 11.09 2.16 14.22
N CYS A 230 11.50 2.31 15.48
CA CYS A 230 12.68 1.70 16.03
C CYS A 230 12.45 1.31 17.50
N PRO A 231 13.29 0.44 18.07
CA PRO A 231 13.23 0.14 19.50
C PRO A 231 13.40 1.39 20.36
N ARG A 232 12.65 1.46 21.46
CA ARG A 232 12.75 2.57 22.43
C ARG A 232 13.40 2.07 23.72
N PRO A 233 14.12 2.94 24.45
CA PRO A 233 14.78 2.55 25.71
C PRO A 233 13.78 2.36 26.87
N ALA A 234 12.57 2.94 26.78
CA ALA A 234 11.55 2.83 27.80
C ALA A 234 11.05 1.39 27.97
N PRO A 235 10.78 0.94 29.21
CA PRO A 235 10.23 -0.39 29.47
C PRO A 235 8.82 -0.52 28.85
N ARG A 236 8.47 -1.74 28.50
CA ARG A 236 7.11 -2.05 28.02
C ARG A 236 6.12 -1.99 29.15
N VAL A 237 4.91 -1.57 28.85
CA VAL A 237 3.82 -1.51 29.83
C VAL A 237 3.21 -2.90 29.97
N PRO A 238 3.21 -3.48 31.19
CA PRO A 238 2.63 -4.81 31.43
C PRO A 238 1.17 -4.90 30.94
N GLY A 239 0.83 -6.01 30.32
CA GLY A 239 -0.51 -6.29 29.80
C GLY A 239 -0.95 -5.44 28.59
N ARG A 240 -0.10 -4.52 28.09
CA ARG A 240 -0.46 -3.71 26.93
C ARG A 240 -0.35 -4.49 25.64
N VAL A 241 -1.49 -4.57 24.92
CA VAL A 241 -1.59 -5.11 23.57
C VAL A 241 -1.94 -3.98 22.61
N VAL A 242 -1.28 -3.91 21.44
CA VAL A 242 -1.54 -2.90 20.41
C VAL A 242 -1.93 -3.53 19.09
N ALA A 243 -2.89 -2.91 18.39
CA ALA A 243 -3.24 -3.24 17.01
C ALA A 243 -3.48 -1.97 16.20
N VAL A 244 -3.07 -1.96 14.93
CA VAL A 244 -3.32 -0.86 13.99
C VAL A 244 -4.26 -1.38 12.91
N ALA A 245 -5.50 -0.89 12.89
CA ALA A 245 -6.50 -1.40 11.95
C ALA A 245 -7.64 -0.42 11.74
N SER A 246 -8.25 -0.41 10.55
CA SER A 246 -9.56 0.21 10.32
C SER A 246 -10.61 -0.57 11.11
N ALA A 247 -11.09 0.01 12.21
CA ALA A 247 -11.84 -0.69 13.25
C ALA A 247 -13.08 -1.44 12.73
N ASP A 248 -13.85 -0.83 11.83
CA ASP A 248 -15.10 -1.42 11.29
C ASP A 248 -14.91 -2.16 9.96
N SER A 249 -13.66 -2.36 9.52
CA SER A 249 -13.40 -3.19 8.35
C SER A 249 -13.39 -4.68 8.73
N PRO A 250 -14.32 -5.50 8.21
CA PRO A 250 -14.35 -6.93 8.53
C PRO A 250 -13.03 -7.64 8.20
N VAL A 251 -12.39 -7.23 7.09
CA VAL A 251 -11.11 -7.81 6.63
C VAL A 251 -9.97 -7.59 7.63
N LYS A 252 -10.05 -6.57 8.49
CA LYS A 252 -9.02 -6.26 9.49
C LYS A 252 -9.16 -7.07 10.79
N GLY A 253 -10.22 -7.84 10.97
CA GLY A 253 -10.36 -8.83 12.04
C GLY A 253 -10.43 -8.28 13.46
N VAL A 254 -10.70 -6.97 13.64
CA VAL A 254 -10.78 -6.34 14.98
C VAL A 254 -11.81 -7.04 15.87
N GLY A 255 -12.93 -7.50 15.30
CA GLY A 255 -13.94 -8.24 16.05
C GLY A 255 -13.41 -9.55 16.65
N THR A 256 -12.54 -10.27 15.93
CA THR A 256 -11.86 -11.48 16.44
C THR A 256 -10.93 -11.14 17.61
N LEU A 257 -10.17 -10.04 17.48
CA LEU A 257 -9.28 -9.58 18.54
C LEU A 257 -10.05 -9.17 19.80
N LEU A 258 -11.17 -8.46 19.67
CA LEU A 258 -12.02 -8.07 20.80
C LEU A 258 -12.55 -9.30 21.56
N ARG A 259 -13.02 -10.33 20.85
CA ARG A 259 -13.46 -11.59 21.49
C ARG A 259 -12.31 -12.32 22.20
N ALA A 260 -11.12 -12.35 21.60
CA ALA A 260 -9.94 -12.94 22.21
C ALA A 260 -9.53 -12.22 23.50
N VAL A 261 -9.56 -10.88 23.49
CA VAL A 261 -9.26 -10.06 24.67
C VAL A 261 -10.33 -10.18 25.75
N ALA A 262 -11.61 -10.26 25.39
CA ALA A 262 -12.69 -10.50 26.35
C ALA A 262 -12.47 -11.80 27.11
N LYS A 263 -12.12 -12.87 26.41
CA LYS A 263 -11.84 -14.18 27.02
C LYS A 263 -10.61 -14.12 27.94
N LEU A 264 -9.53 -13.50 27.49
CA LEU A 264 -8.31 -13.36 28.28
C LEU A 264 -8.51 -12.46 29.51
N GLY A 265 -9.36 -11.43 29.38
CA GLY A 265 -9.68 -10.47 30.43
C GLY A 265 -10.37 -11.07 31.66
N THR A 266 -10.92 -12.30 31.58
CA THR A 266 -11.44 -13.02 32.77
C THR A 266 -10.33 -13.60 33.63
N GLU A 267 -9.10 -13.73 33.10
CA GLU A 267 -8.00 -14.43 33.78
C GLU A 267 -6.91 -13.43 34.21
N ARG A 268 -6.76 -12.30 33.53
CA ARG A 268 -5.69 -11.33 33.78
C ARG A 268 -6.05 -9.90 33.35
N ASP A 269 -5.27 -8.95 33.83
CA ASP A 269 -5.37 -7.56 33.39
C ASP A 269 -4.65 -7.37 32.03
N VAL A 270 -5.46 -7.02 31.00
CA VAL A 270 -4.99 -6.75 29.64
C VAL A 270 -5.61 -5.46 29.15
N GLN A 271 -4.78 -4.56 28.65
CA GLN A 271 -5.19 -3.32 27.99
C GLN A 271 -4.95 -3.41 26.48
N LEU A 272 -6.02 -3.43 25.70
CA LEU A 272 -5.95 -3.34 24.24
C LEU A 272 -6.03 -1.89 23.78
N ILE A 273 -5.05 -1.45 22.99
CA ILE A 273 -5.09 -0.16 22.30
C ILE A 273 -5.20 -0.45 20.80
N VAL A 274 -6.30 0.00 20.19
CA VAL A 274 -6.54 -0.10 18.75
C VAL A 274 -6.32 1.28 18.14
N VAL A 275 -5.31 1.40 17.28
CA VAL A 275 -5.11 2.61 16.48
C VAL A 275 -5.99 2.52 15.24
N GLY A 276 -7.13 3.21 15.32
CA GLY A 276 -8.20 3.20 14.33
C GLY A 276 -9.44 3.85 14.91
N ARG A 277 -10.29 4.40 14.06
CA ARG A 277 -11.52 5.07 14.47
C ARG A 277 -12.73 4.18 14.20
N PRO A 278 -13.45 3.70 15.25
CA PRO A 278 -14.73 3.05 15.04
C PRO A 278 -15.79 4.07 14.63
N LYS A 279 -16.77 3.64 13.86
CA LYS A 279 -17.95 4.45 13.55
C LYS A 279 -18.85 4.53 14.77
N ARG A 280 -19.34 5.72 15.07
CA ARG A 280 -20.30 5.93 16.18
C ARG A 280 -21.54 5.05 15.96
N GLY A 281 -21.90 4.24 16.95
CA GLY A 281 -22.98 3.26 16.85
C GLY A 281 -22.69 2.11 15.86
N GLY A 282 -21.44 1.97 15.42
CA GLY A 282 -20.99 0.96 14.47
C GLY A 282 -20.86 -0.45 15.09
N PRO A 283 -20.54 -1.45 14.26
CA PRO A 283 -20.45 -2.84 14.73
C PRO A 283 -19.35 -3.04 15.77
N THR A 284 -18.24 -2.31 15.67
CA THR A 284 -17.13 -2.42 16.64
C THR A 284 -17.50 -1.83 18.00
N GLU A 285 -18.13 -0.64 18.06
CA GLU A 285 -18.58 -0.06 19.33
C GLU A 285 -19.63 -0.95 20.01
N ARG A 286 -20.58 -1.49 19.25
CA ARG A 286 -21.58 -2.45 19.79
C ARG A 286 -20.91 -3.68 20.37
N LEU A 287 -19.95 -4.26 19.65
CA LEU A 287 -19.24 -5.45 20.11
C LEU A 287 -18.44 -5.19 21.41
N VAL A 288 -17.82 -4.00 21.55
CA VAL A 288 -17.14 -3.60 22.80
C VAL A 288 -18.12 -3.55 23.97
N SER A 289 -19.32 -3.00 23.75
CA SER A 289 -20.39 -2.98 24.76
C SER A 289 -20.91 -4.36 25.11
N ASP A 290 -21.21 -5.18 24.09
CA ASP A 290 -21.74 -6.55 24.27
C ASP A 290 -20.77 -7.47 25.03
N LEU A 291 -19.47 -7.24 24.85
CA LEU A 291 -18.39 -7.98 25.53
C LEU A 291 -17.94 -7.34 26.87
N ALA A 292 -18.56 -6.23 27.29
CA ALA A 292 -18.21 -5.48 28.51
C ALA A 292 -16.70 -5.08 28.57
N LEU A 293 -16.15 -4.60 27.45
CA LEU A 293 -14.72 -4.27 27.31
C LEU A 293 -14.39 -2.79 27.52
N GLY A 294 -15.32 -1.96 27.98
CA GLY A 294 -15.18 -0.50 28.03
C GLY A 294 -13.89 0.00 28.67
N ASP A 295 -13.48 -0.58 29.79
CA ASP A 295 -12.28 -0.18 30.54
C ASP A 295 -10.97 -0.83 30.00
N ARG A 296 -11.09 -1.85 29.17
CA ARG A 296 -9.96 -2.65 28.66
C ARG A 296 -9.54 -2.29 27.24
N VAL A 297 -10.41 -1.58 26.50
CA VAL A 297 -10.17 -1.25 25.10
C VAL A 297 -10.21 0.25 24.89
N ARG A 298 -9.14 0.79 24.30
CA ARG A 298 -9.04 2.19 23.93
C ARG A 298 -8.82 2.31 22.42
N PHE A 299 -9.56 3.21 21.78
CA PHE A 299 -9.34 3.58 20.38
C PHE A 299 -8.60 4.90 20.29
N LEU A 300 -7.53 4.92 19.50
CA LEU A 300 -6.77 6.13 19.18
C LEU A 300 -6.85 6.40 17.68
N HIS A 301 -6.88 7.64 17.30
CA HIS A 301 -6.85 8.03 15.88
C HIS A 301 -6.20 9.41 15.72
N GLY A 302 -5.68 9.69 14.53
CA GLY A 302 -5.03 10.98 14.24
C GLY A 302 -3.73 11.21 15.01
N ILE A 303 -3.08 10.13 15.48
CA ILE A 303 -1.76 10.21 16.11
C ILE A 303 -0.67 10.30 15.04
N SER A 304 0.45 10.94 15.36
CA SER A 304 1.62 11.02 14.48
C SER A 304 2.34 9.67 14.38
N ASP A 305 3.20 9.53 13.37
CA ASP A 305 4.03 8.33 13.19
C ASP A 305 4.95 8.11 14.41
N ASP A 306 5.50 9.17 15.01
CA ASP A 306 6.31 9.08 16.24
C ASP A 306 5.49 8.57 17.43
N ALA A 307 4.28 9.12 17.63
CA ALA A 307 3.40 8.65 18.69
C ALA A 307 2.95 7.19 18.48
N LEU A 308 2.75 6.77 17.22
CA LEU A 308 2.48 5.39 16.87
C LEU A 308 3.68 4.48 17.17
N ALA A 309 4.88 4.92 16.84
CA ALA A 309 6.12 4.19 17.12
C ALA A 309 6.34 4.04 18.63
N ASP A 310 6.15 5.10 19.42
CA ASP A 310 6.27 5.06 20.87
C ASP A 310 5.21 4.14 21.50
N LEU A 311 3.97 4.23 21.04
CA LEU A 311 2.90 3.34 21.50
C LEU A 311 3.24 1.87 21.19
N THR A 312 3.68 1.59 19.97
CA THR A 312 4.06 0.25 19.51
C THR A 312 5.23 -0.29 20.33
N ALA A 313 6.30 0.51 20.52
CA ALA A 313 7.45 0.11 21.30
C ALA A 313 7.14 -0.12 22.79
N SER A 314 6.14 0.58 23.34
CA SER A 314 5.68 0.43 24.71
C SER A 314 4.79 -0.80 24.96
N ALA A 315 4.28 -1.45 23.92
CA ALA A 315 3.39 -2.60 24.05
C ALA A 315 4.17 -3.90 24.31
N GLU A 316 3.64 -4.78 25.16
CA GLU A 316 4.22 -6.12 25.34
C GLU A 316 4.00 -7.02 24.12
N ILE A 317 2.87 -6.85 23.43
CA ILE A 317 2.50 -7.64 22.24
C ILE A 317 1.81 -6.72 21.23
N ALA A 318 2.15 -6.88 19.97
CA ALA A 318 1.39 -6.34 18.85
C ALA A 318 0.57 -7.45 18.18
N VAL A 319 -0.61 -7.09 17.65
CA VAL A 319 -1.50 -8.04 16.97
C VAL A 319 -1.91 -7.52 15.61
N VAL A 320 -1.79 -8.36 14.57
CA VAL A 320 -2.37 -8.13 13.24
C VAL A 320 -3.39 -9.25 12.96
N PRO A 321 -4.68 -9.05 13.33
CA PRO A 321 -5.69 -10.10 13.30
C PRO A 321 -6.42 -10.21 11.96
N SER A 322 -5.86 -9.66 10.89
CA SER A 322 -6.49 -9.49 9.58
C SER A 322 -6.90 -10.82 8.94
N LEU A 323 -8.04 -10.82 8.24
CA LEU A 323 -8.51 -11.95 7.43
C LEU A 323 -7.83 -11.99 6.05
N TYR A 324 -7.26 -10.89 5.61
CA TYR A 324 -6.44 -10.79 4.41
C TYR A 324 -5.48 -9.58 4.50
N GLU A 325 -4.25 -9.77 4.04
CA GLU A 325 -3.24 -8.72 3.86
C GLU A 325 -2.46 -8.95 2.57
N GLY A 326 -2.34 -7.90 1.76
CA GLY A 326 -1.47 -7.91 0.58
C GLY A 326 0.02 -7.77 0.94
N PHE A 327 0.31 -7.11 2.08
CA PHE A 327 1.65 -6.98 2.68
C PHE A 327 1.56 -6.80 4.21
N SER A 328 0.93 -5.75 4.67
CA SER A 328 0.79 -5.28 6.07
C SER A 328 1.95 -4.38 6.54
N LEU A 329 1.80 -3.07 6.31
CA LEU A 329 2.67 -2.06 6.92
C LEU A 329 2.64 -2.16 8.46
N PRO A 330 1.47 -2.29 9.14
CA PRO A 330 1.45 -2.44 10.59
C PRO A 330 2.31 -3.59 11.11
N ALA A 331 2.36 -4.74 10.40
CA ALA A 331 3.20 -5.84 10.82
C ALA A 331 4.69 -5.47 10.83
N VAL A 332 5.19 -4.83 9.75
CA VAL A 332 6.60 -4.43 9.68
C VAL A 332 6.94 -3.27 10.61
N GLU A 333 6.00 -2.36 10.87
CA GLU A 333 6.14 -1.27 11.85
C GLU A 333 6.29 -1.83 13.28
N HIS A 334 5.44 -2.78 13.66
CA HIS A 334 5.57 -3.48 14.94
C HIS A 334 6.89 -4.25 15.07
N MET A 335 7.27 -4.95 14.00
CA MET A 335 8.54 -5.68 13.94
C MET A 335 9.75 -4.73 14.03
N ALA A 336 9.69 -3.54 13.40
CA ALA A 336 10.72 -2.51 13.47
C ALA A 336 10.94 -1.98 14.89
N CYS A 337 9.87 -1.85 15.67
CA CYS A 337 9.90 -1.46 17.08
C CYS A 337 10.33 -2.60 18.02
N ARG A 338 10.77 -3.75 17.48
CA ARG A 338 11.13 -4.94 18.27
C ARG A 338 9.96 -5.50 19.08
N THR A 339 8.72 -5.14 18.74
CA THR A 339 7.53 -5.58 19.49
C THR A 339 7.16 -6.99 19.05
N PRO A 340 7.03 -7.95 19.99
CA PRO A 340 6.59 -9.30 19.70
C PRO A 340 5.25 -9.28 18.98
N LEU A 341 5.14 -10.01 17.87
CA LEU A 341 3.98 -9.95 16.99
C LEU A 341 3.21 -11.28 17.01
N ILE A 342 1.89 -11.18 17.15
CA ILE A 342 0.96 -12.23 16.76
C ILE A 342 0.29 -11.78 15.47
N ALA A 343 0.28 -12.62 14.45
CA ALA A 343 -0.37 -12.33 13.19
C ALA A 343 -1.17 -13.54 12.70
N THR A 344 -2.12 -13.32 11.82
CA THR A 344 -2.88 -14.41 11.22
C THR A 344 -2.12 -15.06 10.06
N ARG A 345 -2.46 -16.31 9.71
CA ARG A 345 -1.97 -17.01 8.50
C ARG A 345 -2.68 -16.52 7.25
N ALA A 346 -2.91 -15.22 7.13
CA ALA A 346 -3.70 -14.60 6.06
C ALA A 346 -2.82 -13.87 5.04
N GLY A 347 -3.04 -14.14 3.75
CA GLY A 347 -2.37 -13.43 2.67
C GLY A 347 -0.84 -13.45 2.79
N ALA A 348 -0.23 -12.27 2.80
CA ALA A 348 1.23 -12.11 2.88
C ALA A 348 1.81 -12.19 4.31
N LEU A 349 1.01 -12.25 5.36
CA LEU A 349 1.53 -12.20 6.74
C LEU A 349 2.55 -13.31 7.05
N PRO A 350 2.35 -14.59 6.65
CA PRO A 350 3.38 -15.62 6.84
C PRO A 350 4.69 -15.30 6.11
N GLU A 351 4.62 -14.74 4.92
CA GLU A 351 5.80 -14.32 4.13
C GLU A 351 6.49 -13.12 4.77
N VAL A 352 5.73 -12.11 5.20
CA VAL A 352 6.25 -10.89 5.81
C VAL A 352 6.94 -11.21 7.14
N THR A 353 6.30 -11.97 8.01
CA THR A 353 6.85 -12.30 9.33
C THR A 353 8.00 -13.31 9.26
N GLY A 354 7.95 -14.27 8.33
CA GLY A 354 9.03 -15.23 8.06
C GLY A 354 9.52 -15.99 9.29
N GLY A 355 8.62 -16.38 10.20
CA GLY A 355 8.96 -17.09 11.44
C GLY A 355 9.26 -16.17 12.64
N ALA A 356 9.29 -14.85 12.45
CA ALA A 356 9.53 -13.88 13.52
C ALA A 356 8.25 -13.38 14.22
N ALA A 357 7.15 -14.14 14.12
CA ALA A 357 5.87 -13.90 14.78
C ALA A 357 5.20 -15.21 15.16
N VAL A 358 4.26 -15.15 16.09
CA VAL A 358 3.30 -16.25 16.31
C VAL A 358 2.20 -16.12 15.27
N LEU A 359 1.94 -17.20 14.53
CA LEU A 359 0.90 -17.24 13.51
C LEU A 359 -0.31 -18.06 13.98
N VAL A 360 -1.50 -17.45 13.90
CA VAL A 360 -2.80 -18.03 14.27
C VAL A 360 -3.73 -18.10 13.05
N GLN A 361 -4.76 -18.93 13.11
CA GLN A 361 -5.76 -18.99 12.04
C GLN A 361 -6.61 -17.71 11.99
N PRO A 362 -6.94 -17.21 10.79
CA PRO A 362 -7.82 -16.06 10.65
C PRO A 362 -9.22 -16.35 11.18
N GLY A 363 -9.78 -15.43 11.95
CA GLY A 363 -11.16 -15.54 12.45
C GLY A 363 -11.33 -16.40 13.71
N GLU A 364 -10.25 -16.96 14.28
CA GLU A 364 -10.28 -17.87 15.44
C GLU A 364 -9.89 -17.14 16.74
N PRO A 365 -10.86 -16.62 17.51
CA PRO A 365 -10.59 -15.89 18.74
C PRO A 365 -10.00 -16.75 19.86
N GLU A 366 -10.28 -18.05 19.88
CA GLU A 366 -9.74 -19.02 20.84
C GLU A 366 -8.23 -19.18 20.66
N GLU A 367 -7.78 -19.41 19.42
CA GLU A 367 -6.36 -19.58 19.11
C GLU A 367 -5.60 -18.27 19.37
N LEU A 368 -6.20 -17.11 19.02
CA LEU A 368 -5.63 -15.82 19.31
C LEU A 368 -5.51 -15.54 20.81
N SER A 369 -6.52 -15.88 21.60
CA SER A 369 -6.48 -15.75 23.07
C SER A 369 -5.41 -16.63 23.69
N ALA A 370 -5.29 -17.88 23.25
CA ALA A 370 -4.23 -18.78 23.68
C ALA A 370 -2.84 -18.25 23.36
N ALA A 371 -2.62 -17.76 22.13
CA ALA A 371 -1.35 -17.15 21.71
C ALA A 371 -0.98 -15.90 22.52
N LEU A 372 -1.96 -15.05 22.84
CA LEU A 372 -1.78 -13.90 23.72
C LEU A 372 -1.35 -14.34 25.12
N ARG A 373 -2.04 -15.33 25.72
CA ARG A 373 -1.70 -15.89 27.02
C ARG A 373 -0.28 -16.40 27.06
N ASP A 374 0.09 -17.27 26.10
CA ASP A 374 1.41 -17.91 26.04
C ASP A 374 2.54 -16.89 25.92
N LEU A 375 2.33 -15.81 25.15
CA LEU A 375 3.35 -14.76 25.03
C LEU A 375 3.41 -13.86 26.26
N LEU A 376 2.28 -13.54 26.88
CA LEU A 376 2.28 -12.75 28.13
C LEU A 376 2.98 -13.50 29.26
N ASP A 377 2.85 -14.84 29.32
CA ASP A 377 3.49 -15.70 30.32
C ASP A 377 4.99 -15.95 30.04
N SER A 378 5.49 -15.62 28.85
CA SER A 378 6.87 -15.94 28.47
C SER A 378 7.70 -14.71 28.05
N PRO A 379 8.26 -13.94 28.99
CA PRO A 379 9.12 -12.79 28.67
C PRO A 379 10.30 -13.16 27.77
N ARG A 380 10.89 -14.35 27.98
CA ARG A 380 12.00 -14.86 27.15
C ARG A 380 11.57 -15.05 25.69
N ARG A 381 10.40 -15.63 25.45
CA ARG A 381 9.87 -15.84 24.09
C ARG A 381 9.53 -14.52 23.43
N ARG A 382 8.97 -13.56 24.18
CA ARG A 382 8.73 -12.19 23.70
C ARG A 382 10.03 -11.53 23.22
N ALA A 383 11.10 -11.61 24.04
CA ALA A 383 12.40 -11.02 23.68
C ALA A 383 12.99 -11.67 22.41
N GLN A 384 12.93 -12.99 22.28
CA GLN A 384 13.42 -13.72 21.11
C GLN A 384 12.67 -13.35 19.84
N LEU A 385 11.34 -13.32 19.89
CA LEU A 385 10.51 -12.94 18.74
C LEU A 385 10.73 -11.48 18.34
N GLY A 386 10.78 -10.55 19.30
CA GLY A 386 11.03 -9.14 19.02
C GLY A 386 12.38 -8.93 18.35
N GLU A 387 13.44 -9.61 18.82
CA GLU A 387 14.77 -9.53 18.22
C GLU A 387 14.80 -10.11 16.80
N ALA A 388 14.19 -11.28 16.58
CA ALA A 388 14.10 -11.89 15.25
C ALA A 388 13.31 -11.01 14.28
N ALA A 389 12.21 -10.38 14.75
CA ALA A 389 11.40 -9.47 13.99
C ALA A 389 12.19 -8.22 13.55
N TRP A 390 12.89 -7.59 14.47
CA TRP A 390 13.71 -6.41 14.20
C TRP A 390 14.82 -6.70 13.18
N ARG A 391 15.59 -7.79 13.36
CA ARG A 391 16.64 -8.20 12.40
C ARG A 391 16.09 -8.38 11.01
N ARG A 392 14.94 -9.06 10.89
CA ARG A 392 14.28 -9.26 9.59
C ARG A 392 13.90 -7.95 8.91
N VAL A 393 13.45 -6.95 9.68
CA VAL A 393 13.15 -5.62 9.13
C VAL A 393 14.42 -4.95 8.60
N GLN A 394 15.51 -4.95 9.37
CA GLN A 394 16.77 -4.35 8.92
C GLN A 394 17.28 -4.96 7.62
N GLU A 395 17.14 -6.29 7.48
CA GLU A 395 17.61 -7.01 6.30
C GLU A 395 16.75 -6.81 5.06
N ARG A 396 15.41 -6.64 5.22
CA ARG A 396 14.48 -6.78 4.11
C ARG A 396 13.55 -5.60 3.86
N TYR A 397 13.21 -4.83 4.89
CA TYR A 397 12.11 -3.87 4.84
C TYR A 397 12.52 -2.43 5.10
N ALA A 398 13.83 -2.14 5.20
CA ALA A 398 14.29 -0.77 5.25
C ALA A 398 14.15 -0.08 3.88
N TRP A 399 13.59 1.12 3.83
CA TRP A 399 13.32 1.85 2.58
C TRP A 399 14.53 1.98 1.64
N PRO A 400 15.78 2.22 2.13
CA PRO A 400 16.94 2.25 1.23
C PRO A 400 17.18 0.94 0.47
N ALA A 401 16.87 -0.21 1.08
CA ALA A 401 16.98 -1.52 0.41
C ALA A 401 15.86 -1.70 -0.64
N VAL A 402 14.64 -1.29 -0.31
CA VAL A 402 13.49 -1.30 -1.23
C VAL A 402 13.74 -0.41 -2.46
N ALA A 403 14.28 0.80 -2.26
CA ALA A 403 14.61 1.71 -3.35
C ALA A 403 15.67 1.14 -4.28
N ARG A 404 16.76 0.57 -3.74
CA ARG A 404 17.79 -0.11 -4.55
C ARG A 404 17.22 -1.26 -5.37
N ALA A 405 16.36 -2.09 -4.77
CA ALA A 405 15.68 -3.18 -5.49
C ALA A 405 14.76 -2.64 -6.59
N THR A 406 14.07 -1.54 -6.34
CA THR A 406 13.23 -0.87 -7.34
C THR A 406 14.04 -0.31 -8.51
N VAL A 407 15.19 0.32 -8.23
CA VAL A 407 16.12 0.82 -9.26
C VAL A 407 16.66 -0.33 -10.12
N ALA A 408 17.02 -1.46 -9.51
CA ALA A 408 17.47 -2.64 -10.26
C ALA A 408 16.40 -3.15 -11.24
N GLU A 409 15.13 -3.13 -10.84
CA GLU A 409 14.01 -3.49 -11.73
C GLU A 409 13.76 -2.44 -12.82
N TYR A 410 13.97 -1.14 -12.55
CA TYR A 410 13.92 -0.10 -13.58
C TYR A 410 15.01 -0.32 -14.63
N GLN A 411 16.26 -0.55 -14.22
CA GLN A 411 17.38 -0.82 -15.09
C GLN A 411 17.15 -2.08 -15.94
N SER A 412 16.64 -3.16 -15.31
CA SER A 412 16.26 -4.39 -16.00
C SER A 412 15.17 -4.14 -17.06
N ALA A 413 14.17 -3.33 -16.75
CA ALA A 413 13.09 -3.00 -17.67
C ALA A 413 13.58 -2.13 -18.84
N ILE A 414 14.46 -1.16 -18.58
CA ILE A 414 15.09 -0.30 -19.60
C ILE A 414 15.94 -1.17 -20.54
N ALA A 415 16.77 -2.07 -20.02
CA ALA A 415 17.60 -2.96 -20.83
C ALA A 415 16.75 -3.89 -21.73
N ALA A 416 15.66 -4.46 -21.19
CA ALA A 416 14.72 -5.28 -21.96
C ALA A 416 14.02 -4.49 -23.07
N ALA A 417 13.64 -3.24 -22.81
CA ALA A 417 13.02 -2.37 -23.82
C ALA A 417 14.00 -1.96 -24.91
N GLY A 418 15.28 -1.72 -24.58
CA GLY A 418 16.34 -1.39 -25.53
C GLY A 418 16.68 -2.54 -26.47
N SER A 419 16.68 -3.78 -25.95
CA SER A 419 16.93 -4.99 -26.76
C SER A 419 15.76 -5.37 -27.68
N ALA A 420 14.55 -4.90 -27.38
CA ALA A 420 13.36 -5.14 -28.21
C ALA A 420 13.18 -4.15 -29.37
N ARG A 421 13.97 -3.06 -29.44
CA ARG A 421 13.98 -2.17 -30.61
C ARG A 421 14.79 -2.83 -31.73
N PRO A 422 14.22 -3.03 -32.95
CA PRO A 422 15.00 -3.52 -34.08
C PRO A 422 16.16 -2.55 -34.36
N VAL A 423 17.37 -3.07 -34.51
CA VAL A 423 18.49 -2.30 -35.06
C VAL A 423 18.06 -1.86 -36.46
N PRO A 424 18.03 -0.56 -36.78
CA PRO A 424 17.78 -0.11 -38.15
C PRO A 424 18.82 -0.76 -39.06
N PRO A 425 18.45 -1.22 -40.28
CA PRO A 425 19.41 -1.78 -41.19
C PRO A 425 20.52 -0.75 -41.46
N PRO A 426 21.78 -1.19 -41.59
CA PRO A 426 22.88 -0.30 -41.88
C PRO A 426 22.54 0.53 -43.13
N GLY A 427 22.55 1.87 -42.96
CA GLY A 427 22.16 2.80 -43.99
C GLY A 427 22.95 2.54 -45.27
N THR A 428 22.23 2.35 -46.36
CA THR A 428 22.79 2.50 -47.71
C THR A 428 23.28 3.93 -47.83
N ALA A 429 24.60 4.11 -47.93
CA ALA A 429 25.20 5.39 -48.21
C ALA A 429 24.62 5.93 -49.53
N PRO A 430 24.26 7.22 -49.61
CA PRO A 430 23.93 7.80 -50.91
C PRO A 430 25.18 7.86 -51.77
N GLY A 431 25.09 7.21 -52.95
CA GLY A 431 26.06 7.35 -54.04
C GLY A 431 25.96 8.70 -54.71
#